data_2832bead8428c5392beb5e215ee08113
#
_entry.id   2832bead8428c5392beb5e215ee08113
#
_cell.length_a   1.000
_cell.length_b   1.000
_cell.length_c   1.000
_cell.angle_alpha   90.00
_cell.angle_beta   90.00
_cell.angle_gamma   90.00
#
_symmetry.space_group_name_H-M   'P 1'
#
loop_
_entity.id
_entity.type
_entity.pdbx_description
1 polymer ?
#
loop_
_entity_poly.entity_id
_entity_poly.type
_entity_poly.pdbx_seq_one_letter_code
_entity_poly.pdbx_strand_id
1 'polypeptide(L)'
;ARSGVLIATIFSVEGEEGFRRREAALLDELTQRPGIVLATGGGAILNADTRSRLRDRGLVLYLRASADEIYRRTRNDRSRPLLQTADPRARIDELLAQREPLYEEIAHLTFQSASANPRRLVRRLLDDPAVRRLVAAAP
;
A
#
# COMPACT_ATOMS: atom_id res chain seq x y z
N ALA A 1 -1.67 16.79 2.24
CA ALA A 1 -1.45 16.60 0.79
C ALA A 1 -0.61 17.77 0.29
N ARG A 2 0.52 17.49 -0.37
CA ARG A 2 1.44 18.52 -0.90
C ARG A 2 0.80 19.43 -1.96
N SER A 3 -0.20 18.90 -2.69
CA SER A 3 -0.88 19.64 -3.76
C SER A 3 -2.12 20.39 -3.30
N GLY A 4 -2.63 20.13 -2.09
CA GLY A 4 -3.93 20.67 -1.65
C GLY A 4 -5.13 20.20 -2.47
N VAL A 5 -4.92 19.32 -3.45
CA VAL A 5 -5.93 18.85 -4.41
C VAL A 5 -6.37 17.44 -4.04
N LEU A 6 -7.67 17.15 -4.18
CA LEU A 6 -8.22 15.82 -3.94
C LEU A 6 -7.69 14.82 -4.97
N ILE A 7 -7.46 13.57 -4.56
CA ILE A 7 -7.03 12.48 -5.46
C ILE A 7 -8.00 12.32 -6.63
N ALA A 8 -9.31 12.39 -6.38
CA ALA A 8 -10.33 12.32 -7.42
C ALA A 8 -10.15 13.41 -8.51
N THR A 9 -9.76 14.61 -8.12
CA THR A 9 -9.50 15.72 -9.06
C THR A 9 -8.24 15.41 -9.90
N ILE A 10 -7.18 14.87 -9.32
CA ILE A 10 -5.99 14.46 -10.07
C ILE A 10 -6.36 13.38 -11.10
N PHE A 11 -7.14 12.39 -10.69
CA PHE A 11 -7.63 11.35 -11.60
C PHE A 11 -8.48 11.89 -12.73
N SER A 12 -9.36 12.86 -12.48
CA SER A 12 -10.24 13.45 -13.51
C SER A 12 -9.48 14.33 -14.50
N VAL A 13 -8.40 14.99 -14.06
CA VAL A 13 -7.64 15.95 -14.90
C VAL A 13 -6.46 15.27 -15.61
N GLU A 14 -5.72 14.43 -14.92
CA GLU A 14 -4.46 13.84 -15.40
C GLU A 14 -4.57 12.34 -15.69
N GLY A 15 -5.69 11.71 -15.36
CA GLY A 15 -5.89 10.28 -15.46
C GLY A 15 -5.10 9.47 -14.43
N GLU A 16 -5.22 8.15 -14.50
CA GLU A 16 -4.47 7.25 -13.61
C GLU A 16 -2.96 7.38 -13.82
N GLU A 17 -2.52 7.51 -15.05
CA GLU A 17 -1.09 7.63 -15.38
C GLU A 17 -0.46 8.87 -14.75
N GLY A 18 -1.13 10.03 -14.85
CA GLY A 18 -0.67 11.26 -14.21
C GLY A 18 -0.59 11.13 -12.69
N PHE A 19 -1.60 10.52 -12.08
CA PHE A 19 -1.57 10.20 -10.66
C PHE A 19 -0.38 9.30 -10.30
N ARG A 20 -0.12 8.23 -11.07
CA ARG A 20 1.00 7.31 -10.83
C ARG A 20 2.37 7.97 -10.95
N ARG A 21 2.56 8.89 -11.90
CA ARG A 21 3.80 9.68 -12.01
C ARG A 21 4.03 10.51 -10.74
N ARG A 22 2.99 11.19 -10.24
CA ARG A 22 3.08 11.99 -9.01
C ARG A 22 3.33 11.12 -7.77
N GLU A 23 2.65 9.98 -7.66
CA GLU A 23 2.82 9.02 -6.59
C GLU A 23 4.27 8.50 -6.54
N ALA A 24 4.83 8.08 -7.67
CA ALA A 24 6.20 7.59 -7.77
C ALA A 24 7.23 8.65 -7.39
N ALA A 25 7.08 9.90 -7.85
CA ALA A 25 7.97 10.99 -7.49
C ALA A 25 7.92 11.32 -5.99
N LEU A 26 6.73 11.31 -5.39
CA LEU A 26 6.57 11.53 -3.96
C LEU A 26 7.16 10.39 -3.13
N LEU A 27 6.98 9.15 -3.55
CA LEU A 27 7.54 7.99 -2.88
C LEU A 27 9.07 7.97 -2.97
N ASP A 28 9.65 8.37 -4.10
CA ASP A 28 11.10 8.53 -4.24
C ASP A 28 11.67 9.51 -3.21
N GLU A 29 11.01 10.66 -3.04
CA GLU A 29 11.42 11.65 -2.05
C GLU A 29 11.25 11.14 -0.61
N LEU A 30 10.08 10.55 -0.30
CA LEU A 30 9.76 10.12 1.06
C LEU A 30 10.64 8.97 1.53
N THR A 31 10.98 8.03 0.64
CA THR A 31 11.83 6.88 0.98
C THR A 31 13.29 7.25 1.28
N GLN A 32 13.71 8.48 1.00
CA GLN A 32 15.02 8.99 1.38
C GLN A 32 15.06 9.57 2.80
N ARG A 33 13.91 9.70 3.46
CA ARG A 33 13.82 10.26 4.82
C ARG A 33 13.95 9.15 5.86
N PRO A 34 14.91 9.25 6.78
CA PRO A 34 15.01 8.29 7.87
C PRO A 34 13.89 8.48 8.90
N GLY A 35 13.60 7.42 9.66
CA GLY A 35 12.70 7.47 10.82
C GLY A 35 11.23 7.74 10.51
N ILE A 36 10.75 7.45 9.30
CA ILE A 36 9.34 7.60 8.94
C ILE A 36 8.63 6.25 8.87
N VAL A 37 7.32 6.28 9.11
CA VAL A 37 6.41 5.19 8.75
C VAL A 37 5.59 5.63 7.56
N LEU A 38 5.69 4.90 6.45
CA LEU A 38 5.05 5.23 5.19
C LEU A 38 3.95 4.22 4.87
N ALA A 39 2.70 4.68 4.80
CA ALA A 39 1.58 3.90 4.30
C ALA A 39 1.31 4.24 2.83
N THR A 40 1.56 3.30 1.94
CA THR A 40 1.36 3.49 0.49
C THR A 40 -0.04 3.11 0.04
N GLY A 41 -0.50 3.69 -1.06
CA GLY A 41 -1.65 3.16 -1.80
C GLY A 41 -1.32 1.81 -2.44
N GLY A 42 -2.33 0.96 -2.62
CA GLY A 42 -2.14 -0.40 -3.16
C GLY A 42 -1.63 -0.45 -4.61
N GLY A 43 -1.67 0.65 -5.36
CA GLY A 43 -1.13 0.71 -6.71
C GLY A 43 0.32 1.22 -6.81
N ALA A 44 0.92 1.63 -5.70
CA ALA A 44 2.30 2.14 -5.68
C ALA A 44 3.33 1.13 -6.21
N ILE A 45 3.06 -0.17 -6.03
CA ILE A 45 3.93 -1.27 -6.47
C ILE A 45 3.90 -1.53 -7.98
N LEU A 46 3.00 -0.91 -8.73
CA LEU A 46 2.93 -1.13 -10.18
C LEU A 46 4.15 -0.57 -10.93
N ASN A 47 4.79 0.47 -10.39
CA ASN A 47 6.02 1.01 -10.92
C ASN A 47 7.24 0.23 -10.39
N ALA A 48 8.06 -0.32 -11.29
CA ALA A 48 9.21 -1.15 -10.95
C ALA A 48 10.27 -0.40 -10.13
N ASP A 49 10.57 0.85 -10.51
CA ASP A 49 11.55 1.67 -9.77
C ASP A 49 11.06 1.96 -8.34
N THR A 50 9.74 2.18 -8.18
CA THR A 50 9.15 2.35 -6.86
C THR A 50 9.28 1.08 -6.02
N ARG A 51 9.09 -0.11 -6.61
CA ARG A 51 9.32 -1.38 -5.92
C ARG A 51 10.74 -1.51 -5.41
N SER A 52 11.74 -1.30 -6.28
CA SER A 52 13.16 -1.35 -5.86
C SER A 52 13.45 -0.37 -4.72
N ARG A 53 13.02 0.89 -4.87
CA ARG A 53 13.27 1.92 -3.85
C ARG A 53 12.64 1.59 -2.50
N LEU A 54 11.40 1.10 -2.50
CA LEU A 54 10.72 0.67 -1.26
C LEU A 54 11.48 -0.47 -0.58
N ARG A 55 11.91 -1.48 -1.36
CA ARG A 55 12.61 -2.64 -0.85
C ARG A 55 14.00 -2.29 -0.33
N ASP A 56 14.75 -1.44 -1.06
CA ASP A 56 16.16 -1.17 -0.78
C ASP A 56 16.37 -0.10 0.31
N ARG A 57 15.37 0.79 0.51
CA ARG A 57 15.49 1.95 1.40
C ARG A 57 14.72 1.83 2.71
N GLY A 58 13.99 0.73 2.92
CA GLY A 58 13.18 0.58 4.12
C GLY A 58 12.74 -0.84 4.40
N LEU A 59 12.14 -1.04 5.58
CA LEU A 59 11.48 -2.28 5.94
C LEU A 59 10.07 -2.31 5.36
N VAL A 60 9.84 -3.20 4.40
CA VAL A 60 8.51 -3.38 3.77
C VAL A 60 7.72 -4.44 4.52
N LEU A 61 6.59 -4.03 5.08
CA LEU A 61 5.61 -4.91 5.71
C LEU A 61 4.39 -5.05 4.80
N TYR A 62 4.11 -6.25 4.32
CA TYR A 62 2.90 -6.54 3.58
C TYR A 62 1.77 -6.98 4.54
N LEU A 63 0.73 -6.17 4.60
CA LEU A 63 -0.48 -6.48 5.37
C LEU A 63 -1.49 -7.16 4.44
N ARG A 64 -1.39 -8.50 4.33
CA ARG A 64 -2.26 -9.29 3.46
C ARG A 64 -3.69 -9.29 3.99
N ALA A 65 -4.65 -9.06 3.11
CA ALA A 65 -6.07 -9.17 3.40
C ALA A 65 -6.75 -9.98 2.30
N SER A 66 -7.74 -10.81 2.65
CA SER A 66 -8.55 -11.51 1.67
C SER A 66 -9.44 -10.56 0.87
N ALA A 67 -9.87 -10.99 -0.32
CA ALA A 67 -10.80 -10.21 -1.13
C ALA A 67 -12.11 -9.90 -0.38
N ASP A 68 -12.62 -10.83 0.43
CA ASP A 68 -13.81 -10.62 1.26
C ASP A 68 -13.59 -9.54 2.33
N GLU A 69 -12.41 -9.51 2.94
CA GLU A 69 -12.10 -8.44 3.90
C GLU A 69 -11.98 -7.09 3.23
N ILE A 70 -11.31 -7.03 2.07
CA ILE A 70 -11.17 -5.80 1.29
C ILE A 70 -12.56 -5.31 0.88
N TYR A 71 -13.41 -6.17 0.31
CA TYR A 71 -14.77 -5.81 -0.07
C TYR A 71 -15.58 -5.28 1.11
N ARG A 72 -15.58 -5.99 2.24
CA ARG A 72 -16.30 -5.58 3.45
C ARG A 72 -15.86 -4.21 3.96
N ARG A 73 -14.54 -3.90 3.90
CA ARG A 73 -13.98 -2.62 4.35
C ARG A 73 -14.24 -1.48 3.37
N THR A 74 -14.37 -1.77 2.08
CA THR A 74 -14.41 -0.75 1.02
C THR A 74 -15.78 -0.56 0.38
N ARG A 75 -16.76 -1.44 0.63
CA ARG A 75 -18.11 -1.39 0.01
C ARG A 75 -18.86 -0.06 0.18
N ASN A 76 -18.56 0.68 1.25
CA ASN A 76 -19.16 1.98 1.52
C ASN A 76 -18.20 3.15 1.24
N ASP A 77 -17.00 2.87 0.76
CA ASP A 77 -15.96 3.87 0.52
C ASP A 77 -16.00 4.34 -0.95
N ARG A 78 -16.50 5.55 -1.17
CA ARG A 78 -16.56 6.18 -2.49
C ARG A 78 -15.27 6.91 -2.89
N SER A 79 -14.27 6.95 -2.04
CA SER A 79 -12.99 7.60 -2.31
C SER A 79 -12.01 6.77 -3.17
N ARG A 80 -12.43 5.56 -3.60
CA ARG A 80 -11.60 4.60 -4.36
C ARG A 80 -12.06 4.50 -5.81
N PRO A 81 -11.48 5.28 -6.74
CA PRO A 81 -11.96 5.32 -8.14
C PRO A 81 -11.97 3.96 -8.83
N LEU A 82 -10.96 3.10 -8.57
CA LEU A 82 -10.84 1.78 -9.19
C LEU A 82 -11.90 0.76 -8.74
N LEU A 83 -12.62 1.03 -7.65
CA LEU A 83 -13.71 0.19 -7.14
C LEU A 83 -15.10 0.73 -7.48
N GLN A 84 -15.20 1.85 -8.21
CA GLN A 84 -16.45 2.41 -8.68
C GLN A 84 -16.88 1.70 -9.99
N THR A 85 -17.28 0.43 -9.87
CA THR A 85 -17.67 -0.45 -10.98
C THR A 85 -19.00 -1.13 -10.67
N ALA A 86 -19.61 -1.77 -11.68
CA ALA A 86 -20.85 -2.53 -11.51
C ALA A 86 -20.66 -3.75 -10.58
N ASP A 87 -19.47 -4.38 -10.61
CA ASP A 87 -19.10 -5.49 -9.72
C ASP A 87 -17.78 -5.18 -8.99
N PRO A 88 -17.84 -4.47 -7.86
CA PRO A 88 -16.65 -4.17 -7.06
C PRO A 88 -15.95 -5.40 -6.52
N ARG A 89 -16.69 -6.52 -6.29
CA ARG A 89 -16.10 -7.76 -5.75
C ARG A 89 -15.22 -8.44 -6.78
N ALA A 90 -15.70 -8.64 -7.99
CA ALA A 90 -14.89 -9.17 -9.09
C ALA A 90 -13.67 -8.28 -9.38
N ARG A 91 -13.85 -6.96 -9.30
CA ARG A 91 -12.74 -6.02 -9.48
C ARG A 91 -11.66 -6.15 -8.41
N ILE A 92 -12.02 -6.43 -7.17
CA ILE A 92 -11.07 -6.70 -6.09
C ILE A 92 -10.27 -7.97 -6.38
N ASP A 93 -10.93 -9.06 -6.83
CA ASP A 93 -10.25 -10.31 -7.17
C ASP A 93 -9.24 -10.11 -8.32
N GLU A 94 -9.62 -9.38 -9.37
CA GLU A 94 -8.70 -9.03 -10.47
C GLU A 94 -7.48 -8.22 -9.97
N LEU A 95 -7.73 -7.19 -9.17
CA LEU A 95 -6.65 -6.34 -8.63
C LEU A 95 -5.72 -7.11 -7.69
N LEU A 96 -6.25 -8.03 -6.88
CA LEU A 96 -5.44 -8.90 -6.05
C LEU A 96 -4.58 -9.84 -6.90
N ALA A 97 -5.16 -10.52 -7.88
CA ALA A 97 -4.42 -11.43 -8.76
C ALA A 97 -3.24 -10.73 -9.46
N GLN A 98 -3.42 -9.48 -9.88
CA GLN A 98 -2.37 -8.69 -10.52
C GLN A 98 -1.30 -8.18 -9.55
N ARG A 99 -1.68 -7.83 -8.32
CA ARG A 99 -0.82 -7.07 -7.40
C ARG A 99 -0.17 -7.92 -6.32
N GLU A 100 -0.80 -9.01 -5.90
CA GLU A 100 -0.30 -9.85 -4.81
C GLU A 100 1.12 -10.36 -5.07
N PRO A 101 1.47 -10.86 -6.29
CA PRO A 101 2.85 -11.24 -6.59
C PRO A 101 3.85 -10.09 -6.42
N LEU A 102 3.44 -8.85 -6.76
CA LEU A 102 4.29 -7.67 -6.63
C LEU A 102 4.45 -7.21 -5.16
N TYR A 103 3.42 -7.40 -4.34
CA TYR A 103 3.54 -7.18 -2.90
C TYR A 103 4.50 -8.19 -2.26
N GLU A 104 4.39 -9.46 -2.64
CA GLU A 104 5.25 -10.55 -2.15
C GLU A 104 6.71 -10.36 -2.60
N GLU A 105 6.93 -9.89 -3.83
CA GLU A 105 8.26 -9.60 -4.37
C GLU A 105 9.05 -8.64 -3.47
N ILE A 106 8.41 -7.59 -2.96
CA ILE A 106 9.10 -6.54 -2.19
C ILE A 106 8.98 -6.70 -0.69
N ALA A 107 8.10 -7.55 -0.19
CA ALA A 107 7.87 -7.71 1.23
C ALA A 107 9.08 -8.33 1.95
N HIS A 108 9.53 -7.70 3.01
CA HIS A 108 10.47 -8.31 3.97
C HIS A 108 9.72 -9.22 4.95
N LEU A 109 8.50 -8.82 5.32
CA LEU A 109 7.62 -9.60 6.20
C LEU A 109 6.17 -9.47 5.73
N THR A 110 5.41 -10.57 5.87
CA THR A 110 3.97 -10.59 5.54
C THR A 110 3.17 -10.93 6.79
N PHE A 111 2.16 -10.11 7.08
CA PHE A 111 1.23 -10.30 8.18
C PHE A 111 -0.20 -10.40 7.67
N GLN A 112 -0.94 -11.39 8.19
CA GLN A 112 -2.38 -11.47 7.92
C GLN A 112 -3.12 -10.33 8.65
N SER A 113 -3.82 -9.52 7.89
CA SER A 113 -4.62 -8.39 8.40
C SER A 113 -6.03 -8.82 8.84
N ALA A 114 -6.25 -10.11 9.10
CA ALA A 114 -7.55 -10.71 9.39
C ALA A 114 -8.22 -10.20 10.68
N SER A 115 -7.54 -9.40 11.49
CA SER A 115 -8.11 -8.87 12.72
C SER A 115 -8.81 -7.55 12.47
N ALA A 116 -10.07 -7.46 12.88
CA ALA A 116 -10.85 -6.22 12.87
C ALA A 116 -10.28 -5.10 13.76
N ASN A 117 -9.28 -5.39 14.58
CA ASN A 117 -8.69 -4.43 15.53
C ASN A 117 -7.26 -4.03 15.13
N PRO A 118 -7.06 -2.81 14.58
CA PRO A 118 -5.73 -2.31 14.18
C PRO A 118 -4.72 -2.29 15.35
N ARG A 119 -5.17 -2.00 16.58
CA ARG A 119 -4.28 -1.97 17.76
C ARG A 119 -3.67 -3.34 18.05
N ARG A 120 -4.44 -4.42 17.84
CA ARG A 120 -3.97 -5.79 18.01
C ARG A 120 -2.91 -6.14 16.96
N LEU A 121 -3.10 -5.71 15.72
CA LEU A 121 -2.12 -5.88 14.66
C LEU A 121 -0.82 -5.13 14.99
N VAL A 122 -0.91 -3.86 15.40
CA VAL A 122 0.27 -3.07 15.80
C VAL A 122 1.04 -3.75 16.94
N ARG A 123 0.36 -4.27 17.97
CA ARG A 123 1.03 -5.02 19.05
C ARG A 123 1.78 -6.24 18.50
N ARG A 124 1.12 -7.03 17.64
CA ARG A 124 1.77 -8.20 17.02
C ARG A 124 3.02 -7.81 16.22
N LEU A 125 2.97 -6.69 15.48
CA LEU A 125 4.13 -6.17 14.75
C LEU A 125 5.26 -5.77 15.71
N LEU A 126 4.95 -5.05 16.78
CA LEU A 126 5.95 -4.60 17.75
C LEU A 126 6.56 -5.77 18.55
N ASP A 127 5.82 -6.84 18.77
CA ASP A 127 6.25 -8.02 19.49
C ASP A 127 6.99 -9.03 18.61
N ASP A 128 6.92 -8.89 17.28
CA ASP A 128 7.56 -9.79 16.34
C ASP A 128 9.10 -9.65 16.39
N PRO A 129 9.85 -10.74 16.69
CA PRO A 129 11.30 -10.68 16.78
C PRO A 129 11.98 -10.29 15.45
N ALA A 130 11.38 -10.64 14.30
CA ALA A 130 11.93 -10.29 12.99
C ALA A 130 11.76 -8.79 12.72
N VAL A 131 10.60 -8.21 13.06
CA VAL A 131 10.39 -6.75 12.99
C VAL A 131 11.40 -6.03 13.86
N ARG A 132 11.56 -6.46 15.12
CA ARG A 132 12.52 -5.84 16.05
C ARG A 132 13.95 -5.87 15.54
N ARG A 133 14.40 -7.02 15.01
CA ARG A 133 15.76 -7.16 14.44
C ARG A 133 15.97 -6.25 13.24
N LEU A 134 15.00 -6.21 12.30
CA LEU A 134 15.11 -5.40 11.09
C LEU A 134 15.05 -3.91 11.39
N VAL A 135 14.21 -3.48 12.35
CA VAL A 135 14.16 -2.08 12.79
C VAL A 135 15.45 -1.68 13.50
N ALA A 136 16.03 -2.56 14.31
CA ALA A 136 17.31 -2.29 14.98
C ALA A 136 18.51 -2.28 14.02
N ALA A 137 18.43 -2.94 12.88
CA ALA A 137 19.46 -2.97 11.84
C ALA A 137 19.28 -1.87 10.78
N ALA A 138 18.19 -1.11 10.82
CA ALA A 138 17.97 -0.01 9.90
C ALA A 138 18.94 1.15 10.21
N PRO A 139 19.60 1.73 9.20
CA PRO A 139 20.55 2.83 9.37
C PRO A 139 19.90 4.11 9.89
#